data_1c50e25703ed1fb1fa1ad6f7c5dce860
#
_entry.id   1c50e25703ed1fb1fa1ad6f7c5dce860
#
_cell.length_a   1.000
_cell.length_b   1.000
_cell.length_c   1.000
_cell.angle_alpha   90.00
_cell.angle_beta   90.00
_cell.angle_gamma   90.00
#
_symmetry.space_group_name_H-M   'P 1'
#
loop_
_entity.id
_entity.type
_entity.pdbx_description
1 polymer ?
#
loop_
_entity_poly.entity_id
_entity_poly.type
_entity_poly.pdbx_seq_one_letter_code
_entity_poly.pdbx_strand_id
1 'polypeptide(L)' 'MKLSLEDQIKLMKAIEGNPIENQRQLAEVINLSLGKTNFVLRSLIKVGLVKLSNFRDSDNKFGYTYILTPKGI' A
#
# COMPACT_ATOMS: atom_id res chain seq x y z
N MET A 1 2.86 -14.76 10.67
CA MET A 1 2.33 -13.46 11.07
C MET A 1 0.82 -13.44 11.00
N LYS A 2 0.20 -12.78 11.94
CA LYS A 2 -1.25 -12.71 11.98
C LYS A 2 -1.72 -11.42 11.30
N LEU A 3 -2.75 -11.54 10.44
CA LEU A 3 -3.30 -10.38 9.75
C LEU A 3 -4.27 -9.64 10.69
N SER A 4 -3.88 -8.45 11.11
CA SER A 4 -4.67 -7.62 12.02
C SER A 4 -5.60 -6.71 11.22
N LEU A 5 -6.86 -6.61 11.63
CA LEU A 5 -7.80 -5.69 11.00
C LEU A 5 -7.34 -4.24 11.17
N GLU A 6 -6.81 -3.90 12.34
CA GLU A 6 -6.28 -2.58 12.61
C GLU A 6 -5.15 -2.22 11.64
N ASP A 7 -4.22 -3.14 11.40
CA ASP A 7 -3.11 -2.92 10.48
C ASP A 7 -3.59 -2.78 9.04
N GLN A 8 -4.59 -3.57 8.65
CA GLN A 8 -5.20 -3.45 7.33
C GLN A 8 -5.81 -2.07 7.11
N ILE A 9 -6.55 -1.58 8.09
CA ILE A 9 -7.18 -0.27 8.02
C ILE A 9 -6.13 0.84 7.98
N LYS A 10 -5.10 0.77 8.80
CA LYS A 10 -4.00 1.73 8.79
C LYS A 10 -3.35 1.81 7.43
N LEU A 11 -3.06 0.67 6.84
CA LEU A 11 -2.39 0.60 5.55
C LEU A 11 -3.28 1.19 4.45
N MET A 12 -4.55 0.83 4.43
CA MET A 12 -5.49 1.34 3.43
C MET A 12 -5.68 2.85 3.55
N LYS A 13 -5.77 3.38 4.75
CA LYS A 13 -5.87 4.83 4.97
C LYS A 13 -4.62 5.56 4.51
N ALA A 14 -3.45 4.99 4.74
CA ALA A 14 -2.20 5.60 4.30
C ALA A 14 -2.14 5.68 2.77
N ILE A 15 -2.55 4.63 2.10
CA ILE A 15 -2.57 4.58 0.63
C ILE A 15 -3.59 5.58 0.08
N GLU A 16 -4.75 5.69 0.69
CA GLU A 16 -5.79 6.61 0.26
C GLU A 16 -5.34 8.07 0.37
N GLY A 17 -4.64 8.41 1.44
CA GLY A 17 -4.27 9.78 1.73
C GLY A 17 -3.01 10.28 1.02
N ASN A 18 -2.14 9.38 0.59
CA ASN A 18 -0.82 9.77 0.06
C ASN A 18 -0.38 8.86 -1.07
N PRO A 19 0.32 9.39 -2.07
CA PRO A 19 0.96 8.52 -3.07
C PRO A 19 2.12 7.78 -2.40
N ILE A 20 2.01 6.46 -2.34
CA ILE A 20 3.01 5.60 -1.74
C ILE A 20 3.74 4.87 -2.86
N GLU A 21 5.04 5.10 -2.99
CA GLU A 21 5.84 4.59 -4.08
C GLU A 21 6.58 3.30 -3.75
N ASN A 22 6.79 3.02 -2.46
CA ASN A 22 7.50 1.81 -2.07
C ASN A 22 7.08 1.37 -0.67
N GLN A 23 7.43 0.12 -0.34
CA GLN A 23 7.02 -0.45 0.94
C GLN A 23 7.69 0.23 2.14
N ARG A 24 8.92 0.70 1.98
CA ARG A 24 9.62 1.36 3.07
C ARG A 24 8.90 2.64 3.48
N GLN A 25 8.50 3.45 2.49
CA GLN A 25 7.74 4.65 2.74
C GLN A 25 6.42 4.32 3.45
N LEU A 26 5.73 3.29 2.98
CA LEU A 26 4.49 2.85 3.60
C LEU A 26 4.70 2.41 5.04
N ALA A 27 5.75 1.63 5.29
CA ALA A 27 6.08 1.15 6.64
C ALA A 27 6.33 2.31 7.61
N GLU A 28 6.99 3.35 7.14
CA GLU A 28 7.25 4.54 7.94
C GLU A 28 5.95 5.27 8.29
N VAL A 29 5.08 5.43 7.31
CA VAL A 29 3.80 6.14 7.51
C VAL A 29 2.92 5.42 8.53
N ILE A 30 2.85 4.10 8.46
CA ILE A 30 1.97 3.33 9.34
C ILE A 30 2.69 2.83 10.61
N ASN A 31 3.99 3.12 10.72
CA ASN A 31 4.79 2.77 11.88
C ASN A 31 4.81 1.26 12.16
N LEU A 32 5.01 0.49 11.13
CA LEU A 32 5.18 -0.97 11.21
C LEU A 32 6.53 -1.37 10.65
N SER A 33 7.01 -2.55 11.02
CA SER A 33 8.23 -3.10 10.43
C SER A 33 8.01 -3.33 8.93
N LEU A 34 9.10 -3.34 8.18
CA LEU A 34 9.05 -3.60 6.74
C LEU A 34 8.45 -4.98 6.45
N GLY A 35 8.84 -6.00 7.21
CA GLY A 35 8.32 -7.35 7.04
C GLY A 35 6.83 -7.44 7.30
N LYS A 36 6.35 -6.80 8.36
CA LYS A 36 4.93 -6.81 8.68
C LYS A 36 4.13 -6.01 7.65
N THR A 37 4.67 -4.88 7.19
CA THR A 37 4.05 -4.08 6.13
C THR A 37 3.92 -4.90 4.86
N ASN A 38 4.96 -5.62 4.48
CA ASN A 38 4.94 -6.50 3.31
C ASN A 38 3.86 -7.56 3.43
N PHE A 39 3.76 -8.19 4.60
CA PHE A 39 2.76 -9.23 4.84
C PHE A 39 1.33 -8.69 4.68
N VAL A 40 1.03 -7.55 5.31
CA VAL A 40 -0.30 -6.94 5.23
C VAL A 40 -0.60 -6.50 3.80
N LEU A 41 0.35 -5.83 3.16
CA LEU A 41 0.18 -5.33 1.79
C LEU A 41 -0.10 -6.46 0.81
N ARG A 42 0.68 -7.54 0.86
CA ARG A 42 0.47 -8.69 -0.03
C ARG A 42 -0.88 -9.34 0.21
N SER A 43 -1.32 -9.40 1.44
CA SER A 43 -2.64 -9.95 1.78
C SER A 43 -3.76 -9.11 1.16
N LEU A 44 -3.64 -7.77 1.24
CA LEU A 44 -4.65 -6.87 0.67
C LEU A 44 -4.66 -6.94 -0.86
N ILE A 45 -3.50 -7.10 -1.48
CA ILE A 45 -3.42 -7.27 -2.94
C ILE A 45 -4.08 -8.59 -3.33
N LYS A 46 -3.80 -9.65 -2.58
CA LYS A 46 -4.35 -10.99 -2.87
C LYS A 46 -5.87 -11.00 -2.85
N VAL A 47 -6.48 -10.29 -1.90
CA VAL A 47 -7.95 -10.25 -1.81
C VAL A 47 -8.56 -9.15 -2.68
N GLY A 48 -7.76 -8.38 -3.40
CA GLY A 48 -8.26 -7.41 -4.36
C GLY A 48 -8.66 -6.06 -3.81
N LEU A 49 -8.19 -5.70 -2.60
CA LEU A 49 -8.49 -4.40 -2.01
C LEU A 49 -7.48 -3.32 -2.38
N VAL A 50 -6.26 -3.74 -2.70
CA VAL A 50 -5.16 -2.86 -3.09
C VAL A 50 -4.55 -3.39 -4.37
N LYS A 51 -4.07 -2.51 -5.23
CA LYS A 51 -3.33 -2.92 -6.43
C LYS A 51 -2.13 -2.02 -6.63
N LEU A 52 -1.16 -2.54 -7.38
CA LEU A 52 0.02 -1.79 -7.79
C LEU A 52 -0.28 -1.20 -9.16
N SER A 53 -0.21 0.11 -9.27
CA SER A 53 -0.53 0.82 -10.50
C SER A 53 0.69 1.53 -11.05
N ASN A 54 0.85 1.52 -12.36
CA ASN A 54 1.90 2.28 -13.02
C ASN A 54 1.54 3.76 -13.05
N PHE A 55 2.55 4.60 -12.92
CA PHE A 55 2.36 6.01 -13.15
C PHE A 55 3.57 6.57 -13.89
N ARG A 56 3.37 7.71 -14.52
CA ARG A 56 4.42 8.42 -15.23
C ARG A 56 4.44 9.85 -14.73
N ASP A 57 5.60 10.31 -14.24
CA ASP A 57 5.69 11.68 -13.80
C ASP A 57 6.12 12.60 -14.95
N SER A 58 6.14 13.91 -14.68
CA SER A 58 6.42 14.93 -15.69
C SER A 58 7.83 14.85 -16.29
N ASP A 59 8.74 14.16 -15.63
CA ASP A 59 10.13 13.99 -16.09
C ASP A 59 10.35 12.72 -16.88
N ASN A 60 9.28 12.11 -17.36
CA ASN A 60 9.33 10.85 -18.11
C ASN A 60 9.80 9.65 -17.29
N LYS A 61 9.73 9.74 -16.00
CA LYS A 61 10.03 8.61 -15.12
C LYS A 61 8.79 7.76 -14.96
N PHE A 62 9.02 6.45 -14.90
CA PHE A 62 7.97 5.50 -14.62
C PHE A 62 8.16 4.95 -13.22
N GLY A 63 7.10 4.79 -12.51
CA GLY A 63 7.12 4.21 -11.20
C GLY A 63 5.86 3.42 -10.94
N TYR A 64 5.76 2.94 -9.72
CA TYR A 64 4.59 2.19 -9.27
C TYR A 64 4.09 2.84 -7.99
N THR A 65 2.80 2.92 -7.87
CA THR A 65 2.17 3.38 -6.64
C THR A 65 1.09 2.40 -6.25
N TYR A 66 0.90 2.22 -4.95
CA TYR A 66 -0.17 1.38 -4.43
C TYR A 66 -1.45 2.20 -4.36
N ILE A 67 -2.52 1.66 -4.88
CA ILE A 67 -3.83 2.33 -4.85
C ILE A 67 -4.90 1.36 -4.39
N LEU A 68 -5.96 1.92 -3.80
CA LEU A 68 -7.13 1.13 -3.45
C LEU A 68 -7.91 0.79 -4.71
N THR A 69 -8.43 -0.41 -4.77
CA THR A 69 -9.36 -0.81 -5.84
C THR A 69 -10.75 -0.30 -5.49
N PRO A 70 -11.70 -0.29 -6.44
CA PRO A 70 -13.09 0.04 -6.11
C PRO A 70 -13.65 -0.82 -4.99
N LYS A 71 -13.17 -2.06 -4.85
CA LYS A 71 -13.57 -2.96 -3.77
C LYS A 71 -13.02 -2.50 -2.42
N GLY A 72 -11.87 -1.80 -2.42
CA GLY A 72 -11.22 -1.34 -1.20
C GLY A 72 -11.67 0.03 -0.71
N ILE A 73 -12.47 0.72 -1.49
CA ILE A 73 -12.98 2.04 -1.11
C ILE A 73 -14.21 1.93 -0.21
#